data_a5ab02310532487d5dad0eca20726be2
#
_entry.id   a5ab02310532487d5dad0eca20726be2
#
_cell.length_a   1.000
_cell.length_b   1.000
_cell.length_c   1.000
_cell.angle_alpha   90.00
_cell.angle_beta   90.00
_cell.angle_gamma   90.00
#
_symmetry.space_group_name_H-M   'P 1'
#
loop_
_entity.id
_entity.type
_entity.pdbx_description
1 polymer ?
#
loop_
_entity_poly.entity_id
_entity_poly.type
_entity_poly.pdbx_seq_one_letter_code
_entity_poly.pdbx_strand_id
1 'polypeptide(L)'
;FTFNTVELILLSVAGILFIIQLIYYFGLYNRIHVHNKAVGKEEVHFIRELPPLSVILCARNEAENLRKILPAILEQDYPQFEVIVINDASTDDTEDILGVMEEKYPHLYHSFTPESARYISHKKLALTLGIKASKHDWLVFTETNCMPASNQWLKLMARNFTPQTQIVLGYSGYDRTKGWLHKRTAFDTLFQSLRYLGFALAGKPYIGIGRNLAYRKELFFQQKGFSKYLNLQRGEDDLFINELATSSNTRVETDFNATTRIQPVYRYKDWKEEKVSYMATARFYHGIQRYLLGFETFSRLLFYIACIAGIVFGILNFHWLVAGIAFLMWLLRFTVQAVIINRTAKEMGGGRKYYFSLPVFDLIQPVQSLKFKLCRFFRGKGDFMRR
;
A
#
# COMPACT_ATOMS: atom_id res chain seq x y z
N PHE A 1 -49.42 -3.37 2.21
CA PHE A 1 -48.18 -2.72 2.68
C PHE A 1 -47.96 -1.48 1.82
N THR A 2 -48.35 -0.32 2.32
CA THR A 2 -48.10 0.97 1.63
C THR A 2 -46.93 1.66 2.36
N PHE A 3 -45.82 1.87 1.64
CA PHE A 3 -44.73 2.67 2.14
C PHE A 3 -45.11 4.15 2.15
N ASN A 4 -44.77 4.86 3.20
CA ASN A 4 -44.90 6.31 3.17
C ASN A 4 -43.75 6.96 2.38
N THR A 5 -43.88 8.25 2.06
CA THR A 5 -42.89 8.97 1.23
C THR A 5 -41.49 8.97 1.89
N VAL A 6 -41.39 9.08 3.22
CA VAL A 6 -40.11 9.09 3.94
C VAL A 6 -39.41 7.72 3.87
N GLU A 7 -40.18 6.65 4.01
CA GLU A 7 -39.67 5.27 3.87
C GLU A 7 -39.14 4.98 2.47
N LEU A 8 -39.91 5.41 1.44
CA LEU A 8 -39.46 5.27 0.06
C LEU A 8 -38.16 6.05 -0.22
N ILE A 9 -38.04 7.26 0.31
CA ILE A 9 -36.80 8.05 0.16
C ILE A 9 -35.65 7.34 0.87
N LEU A 10 -35.82 6.92 2.14
CA LEU A 10 -34.75 6.24 2.89
C LEU A 10 -34.30 4.94 2.22
N LEU A 11 -35.22 4.10 1.80
CA LEU A 11 -34.91 2.83 1.11
C LEU A 11 -34.28 3.06 -0.26
N SER A 12 -34.74 4.06 -1.02
CA SER A 12 -34.18 4.40 -2.33
C SER A 12 -32.76 4.92 -2.20
N VAL A 13 -32.50 5.82 -1.24
CA VAL A 13 -31.15 6.31 -0.96
C VAL A 13 -30.23 5.17 -0.52
N ALA A 14 -30.68 4.33 0.42
CA ALA A 14 -29.91 3.17 0.86
C ALA A 14 -29.62 2.21 -0.30
N GLY A 15 -30.61 1.96 -1.18
CA GLY A 15 -30.46 1.10 -2.36
C GLY A 15 -29.45 1.63 -3.38
N ILE A 16 -29.50 2.93 -3.70
CA ILE A 16 -28.54 3.57 -4.60
C ILE A 16 -27.12 3.45 -4.01
N LEU A 17 -26.95 3.78 -2.73
CA LEU A 17 -25.66 3.70 -2.05
C LEU A 17 -25.16 2.25 -1.95
N PHE A 18 -26.05 1.28 -1.75
CA PHE A 18 -25.74 -0.14 -1.80
C PHE A 18 -25.17 -0.56 -3.17
N ILE A 19 -25.82 -0.17 -4.26
CA ILE A 19 -25.35 -0.45 -5.62
C ILE A 19 -23.96 0.18 -5.85
N ILE A 20 -23.78 1.43 -5.45
CA ILE A 20 -22.48 2.11 -5.55
C ILE A 20 -21.39 1.30 -4.81
N GLN A 21 -21.66 0.84 -3.60
CA GLN A 21 -20.71 0.03 -2.84
C GLN A 21 -20.41 -1.31 -3.55
N LEU A 22 -21.40 -1.99 -4.11
CA LEU A 22 -21.19 -3.22 -4.86
C LEU A 22 -20.31 -2.99 -6.11
N ILE A 23 -20.50 -1.87 -6.81
CA ILE A 23 -19.63 -1.51 -7.95
C ILE A 23 -18.17 -1.40 -7.51
N TYR A 24 -17.87 -0.80 -6.34
CA TYR A 24 -16.49 -0.76 -5.82
C TYR A 24 -15.98 -2.13 -5.43
N TYR A 25 -16.80 -2.96 -4.77
CA TYR A 25 -16.37 -4.30 -4.35
C TYR A 25 -16.07 -5.20 -5.54
N PHE A 26 -16.94 -5.28 -6.54
CA PHE A 26 -16.73 -6.13 -7.70
C PHE A 26 -15.82 -5.49 -8.76
N GLY A 27 -15.93 -4.20 -9.00
CA GLY A 27 -15.18 -3.48 -10.03
C GLY A 27 -13.75 -3.13 -9.64
N LEU A 28 -13.46 -2.98 -8.34
CA LEU A 28 -12.14 -2.56 -7.88
C LEU A 28 -11.51 -3.58 -6.92
N TYR A 29 -12.14 -3.85 -5.78
CA TYR A 29 -11.51 -4.63 -4.71
C TYR A 29 -11.38 -6.12 -5.02
N ASN A 30 -12.26 -6.69 -5.85
CA ASN A 30 -12.18 -8.09 -6.28
C ASN A 30 -11.15 -8.34 -7.39
N ARG A 31 -10.54 -7.28 -7.97
CA ARG A 31 -9.61 -7.43 -9.11
C ARG A 31 -8.37 -8.23 -8.79
N ILE A 32 -7.87 -8.15 -7.57
CA ILE A 32 -6.72 -8.95 -7.13
C ILE A 32 -7.05 -10.43 -7.26
N HIS A 33 -8.21 -10.86 -6.78
CA HIS A 33 -8.64 -12.26 -6.92
C HIS A 33 -8.82 -12.68 -8.39
N VAL A 34 -9.43 -11.81 -9.19
CA VAL A 34 -9.61 -12.07 -10.64
C VAL A 34 -8.24 -12.23 -11.32
N HIS A 35 -7.28 -11.35 -10.98
CA HIS A 35 -5.91 -11.43 -11.49
C HIS A 35 -5.23 -12.73 -11.05
N ASN A 36 -5.29 -13.10 -9.78
CA ASN A 36 -4.70 -14.35 -9.27
C ASN A 36 -5.30 -15.58 -9.95
N LYS A 37 -6.61 -15.54 -10.25
CA LYS A 37 -7.26 -16.61 -11.01
C LYS A 37 -6.75 -16.67 -12.45
N ALA A 38 -6.53 -15.53 -13.09
CA ALA A 38 -5.96 -15.46 -14.45
C ALA A 38 -4.51 -15.97 -14.46
N VAL A 39 -3.70 -15.61 -13.43
CA VAL A 39 -2.35 -16.16 -13.25
C VAL A 39 -2.40 -17.69 -13.09
N GLY A 40 -3.29 -18.22 -12.27
CA GLY A 40 -3.45 -19.67 -12.08
C GLY A 40 -3.93 -20.43 -13.31
N LYS A 41 -4.49 -19.73 -14.32
CA LYS A 41 -4.90 -20.26 -15.62
C LYS A 41 -3.86 -20.02 -16.72
N GLU A 42 -2.70 -19.45 -16.38
CA GLU A 42 -1.65 -19.06 -17.35
C GLU A 42 -2.11 -18.02 -18.40
N GLU A 43 -3.17 -17.26 -18.09
CA GLU A 43 -3.67 -16.18 -18.95
C GLU A 43 -2.80 -14.92 -18.87
N VAL A 44 -1.90 -14.84 -17.86
CA VAL A 44 -0.97 -13.72 -17.66
C VAL A 44 0.40 -14.12 -18.16
N HIS A 45 0.90 -13.39 -19.14
CA HIS A 45 2.23 -13.65 -19.68
C HIS A 45 3.33 -13.10 -18.78
N PHE A 46 4.29 -13.95 -18.40
CA PHE A 46 5.49 -13.61 -17.63
C PHE A 46 6.74 -13.89 -18.45
N ILE A 47 7.83 -13.16 -18.16
CA ILE A 47 9.12 -13.46 -18.78
C ILE A 47 9.78 -14.68 -18.13
N ARG A 48 10.59 -15.40 -18.89
CA ARG A 48 11.36 -16.56 -18.42
C ARG A 48 12.80 -16.20 -18.08
N GLU A 49 13.40 -15.34 -18.89
CA GLU A 49 14.76 -14.85 -18.66
C GLU A 49 14.71 -13.67 -17.69
N LEU A 50 15.35 -13.84 -16.54
CA LEU A 50 15.34 -12.86 -15.46
C LEU A 50 16.52 -11.89 -15.65
N PRO A 51 16.28 -10.59 -15.93
CA PRO A 51 17.35 -9.63 -16.12
C PRO A 51 18.05 -9.32 -14.79
N PRO A 52 19.31 -8.92 -14.80
CA PRO A 52 20.00 -8.47 -13.61
C PRO A 52 19.29 -7.26 -12.99
N LEU A 53 19.31 -7.16 -11.64
CA LEU A 53 18.64 -6.10 -10.90
C LEU A 53 19.44 -5.61 -9.70
N SER A 54 19.13 -4.39 -9.24
CA SER A 54 19.70 -3.79 -8.04
C SER A 54 18.61 -3.57 -7.00
N VAL A 55 18.81 -4.12 -5.79
CA VAL A 55 17.92 -3.87 -4.64
C VAL A 55 18.46 -2.67 -3.89
N ILE A 56 17.61 -1.67 -3.61
CA ILE A 56 18.00 -0.41 -2.97
C ILE A 56 17.28 -0.24 -1.65
N LEU A 57 18.05 -0.01 -0.59
CA LEU A 57 17.59 0.27 0.76
C LEU A 57 18.22 1.56 1.30
N CYS A 58 17.46 2.26 2.15
CA CYS A 58 17.97 3.36 2.97
C CYS A 58 17.84 2.95 4.44
N ALA A 59 18.93 3.08 5.20
CA ALA A 59 19.00 2.72 6.61
C ALA A 59 19.32 3.95 7.46
N ARG A 60 18.58 4.16 8.55
CA ARG A 60 18.88 5.19 9.54
C ARG A 60 18.56 4.67 10.93
N ASN A 61 19.60 4.40 11.73
CA ASN A 61 19.47 3.78 13.04
C ASN A 61 18.69 2.47 12.98
N GLU A 62 19.12 1.56 12.11
CA GLU A 62 18.43 0.31 11.77
C GLU A 62 19.28 -0.93 12.05
N ALA A 63 20.27 -0.81 12.95
CA ALA A 63 21.23 -1.86 13.28
C ALA A 63 20.55 -3.23 13.56
N GLU A 64 19.55 -3.25 14.45
CA GLU A 64 18.85 -4.50 14.80
C GLU A 64 18.03 -5.08 13.64
N ASN A 65 17.42 -4.21 12.83
CA ASN A 65 16.62 -4.63 11.70
C ASN A 65 17.50 -5.19 10.59
N LEU A 66 18.62 -4.54 10.29
CA LEU A 66 19.57 -5.00 9.28
C LEU A 66 20.14 -6.38 9.62
N ARG A 67 20.51 -6.64 10.89
CA ARG A 67 20.97 -7.98 11.30
C ARG A 67 19.98 -9.10 10.94
N LYS A 68 18.68 -8.82 10.99
CA LYS A 68 17.61 -9.80 10.75
C LYS A 68 17.18 -9.89 9.28
N ILE A 69 17.10 -8.75 8.61
CA ILE A 69 16.41 -8.62 7.31
C ILE A 69 17.43 -8.69 6.16
N LEU A 70 18.61 -8.10 6.32
CA LEU A 70 19.59 -8.02 5.24
C LEU A 70 20.05 -9.40 4.74
N PRO A 71 20.30 -10.42 5.59
CA PRO A 71 20.58 -11.76 5.11
C PRO A 71 19.47 -12.36 4.24
N ALA A 72 18.21 -12.16 4.60
CA ALA A 72 17.08 -12.68 3.83
C ALA A 72 16.95 -12.01 2.45
N ILE A 73 17.45 -10.78 2.30
CA ILE A 73 17.52 -10.08 1.01
C ILE A 73 18.73 -10.55 0.21
N LEU A 74 19.88 -10.73 0.87
CA LEU A 74 21.13 -11.17 0.22
C LEU A 74 21.12 -12.63 -0.21
N GLU A 75 20.30 -13.46 0.43
CA GLU A 75 20.17 -14.90 0.14
C GLU A 75 18.95 -15.24 -0.74
N GLN A 76 18.49 -14.26 -1.53
CA GLN A 76 17.43 -14.51 -2.51
C GLN A 76 17.90 -15.46 -3.62
N ASP A 77 17.02 -16.37 -4.03
CA ASP A 77 17.26 -17.26 -5.18
C ASP A 77 17.05 -16.48 -6.48
N TYR A 78 18.08 -15.71 -6.88
CA TYR A 78 18.05 -14.90 -8.09
C TYR A 78 19.40 -14.98 -8.83
N PRO A 79 19.41 -15.08 -10.18
CA PRO A 79 20.64 -15.38 -10.94
C PRO A 79 21.73 -14.31 -10.80
N GLN A 80 21.35 -13.05 -10.92
CA GLN A 80 22.31 -11.92 -10.88
C GLN A 80 21.66 -10.69 -10.28
N PHE A 81 22.11 -10.28 -9.10
CA PHE A 81 21.64 -9.07 -8.44
C PHE A 81 22.71 -8.47 -7.53
N GLU A 82 22.53 -7.24 -7.18
CA GLU A 82 23.27 -6.55 -6.14
C GLU A 82 22.32 -5.92 -5.13
N VAL A 83 22.79 -5.70 -3.93
CA VAL A 83 22.06 -5.00 -2.87
C VAL A 83 22.86 -3.74 -2.50
N ILE A 84 22.19 -2.61 -2.51
CA ILE A 84 22.78 -1.30 -2.20
C ILE A 84 22.09 -0.74 -0.98
N VAL A 85 22.82 -0.53 0.09
CA VAL A 85 22.32 0.07 1.34
C VAL A 85 22.98 1.42 1.56
N ILE A 86 22.18 2.47 1.64
CA ILE A 86 22.70 3.81 1.96
C ILE A 86 22.41 4.12 3.42
N ASN A 87 23.48 4.27 4.20
CA ASN A 87 23.40 4.71 5.58
C ASN A 87 23.11 6.21 5.64
N ASP A 88 21.93 6.58 6.15
CA ASP A 88 21.48 7.96 6.25
C ASP A 88 21.90 8.58 7.59
N ALA A 89 23.20 8.79 7.78
CA ALA A 89 23.79 9.41 8.98
C ALA A 89 23.30 8.74 10.27
N SER A 90 23.43 7.42 10.38
CA SER A 90 23.11 6.65 11.59
C SER A 90 24.11 6.95 12.71
N THR A 91 23.63 6.86 13.95
CA THR A 91 24.41 7.08 15.18
C THR A 91 24.50 5.82 16.04
N ASP A 92 23.92 4.73 15.58
CA ASP A 92 23.98 3.38 16.18
C ASP A 92 24.98 2.49 15.42
N ASP A 93 25.01 1.20 15.71
CA ASP A 93 25.92 0.21 15.10
C ASP A 93 25.57 -0.10 13.62
N THR A 94 24.75 0.70 12.93
CA THR A 94 24.32 0.45 11.55
C THR A 94 25.52 0.33 10.60
N GLU A 95 26.50 1.22 10.72
CA GLU A 95 27.68 1.23 9.84
C GLU A 95 28.53 -0.03 10.05
N ASP A 96 28.80 -0.40 11.32
CA ASP A 96 29.59 -1.58 11.66
C ASP A 96 28.97 -2.87 11.11
N ILE A 97 27.63 -2.97 11.20
CA ILE A 97 26.90 -4.13 10.66
C ILE A 97 27.00 -4.18 9.15
N LEU A 98 26.87 -3.04 8.46
CA LEU A 98 27.00 -2.98 7.01
C LEU A 98 28.39 -3.38 6.55
N GLY A 99 29.45 -2.91 7.25
CA GLY A 99 30.84 -3.31 6.97
C GLY A 99 31.04 -4.82 7.08
N VAL A 100 30.60 -5.42 8.19
CA VAL A 100 30.69 -6.89 8.39
C VAL A 100 29.91 -7.68 7.34
N MET A 101 28.74 -7.18 6.95
CA MET A 101 27.92 -7.86 5.94
C MET A 101 28.51 -7.72 4.53
N GLU A 102 29.13 -6.58 4.18
CA GLU A 102 29.77 -6.38 2.88
C GLU A 102 31.01 -7.30 2.71
N GLU A 103 31.77 -7.53 3.78
CA GLU A 103 32.87 -8.51 3.76
C GLU A 103 32.36 -9.95 3.51
N LYS A 104 31.17 -10.29 4.04
CA LYS A 104 30.58 -11.62 3.90
C LYS A 104 29.88 -11.84 2.56
N TYR A 105 29.25 -10.79 2.00
CA TYR A 105 28.43 -10.89 0.77
C TYR A 105 28.96 -10.00 -0.34
N PRO A 106 29.70 -10.53 -1.33
CA PRO A 106 30.37 -9.75 -2.38
C PRO A 106 29.43 -8.92 -3.28
N HIS A 107 28.13 -9.20 -3.25
CA HIS A 107 27.12 -8.47 -4.00
C HIS A 107 26.36 -7.43 -3.14
N LEU A 108 26.78 -7.21 -1.90
CA LEU A 108 26.37 -6.07 -1.10
C LEU A 108 27.37 -4.92 -1.33
N TYR A 109 26.82 -3.72 -1.49
CA TYR A 109 27.55 -2.46 -1.48
C TYR A 109 26.86 -1.51 -0.49
N HIS A 110 27.60 -0.86 0.38
CA HIS A 110 27.06 0.19 1.21
C HIS A 110 27.79 1.53 1.01
N SER A 111 27.07 2.62 1.32
CA SER A 111 27.59 3.98 1.30
C SER A 111 26.78 4.85 2.27
N PHE A 112 27.14 6.11 2.42
CA PHE A 112 26.51 7.00 3.38
C PHE A 112 26.09 8.33 2.76
N THR A 113 25.15 9.03 3.43
CA THR A 113 24.75 10.39 3.08
C THR A 113 25.62 11.42 3.80
N PRO A 114 26.03 12.53 3.15
CA PRO A 114 26.72 13.61 3.81
C PRO A 114 25.84 14.28 4.88
N GLU A 115 26.37 14.56 6.06
CA GLU A 115 25.64 15.24 7.15
C GLU A 115 25.18 16.66 6.80
N SER A 116 25.82 17.31 5.83
CA SER A 116 25.59 18.72 5.45
C SER A 116 24.35 18.96 4.58
N ALA A 117 23.60 17.93 4.22
CA ALA A 117 22.44 18.03 3.32
C ALA A 117 21.18 18.62 4.01
N ARG A 118 21.27 19.86 4.52
CA ARG A 118 20.22 20.53 5.34
C ARG A 118 18.90 20.81 4.62
N TYR A 119 18.86 20.79 3.28
CA TYR A 119 17.71 21.24 2.48
C TYR A 119 16.99 20.14 1.72
N ILE A 120 17.50 18.92 1.69
CA ILE A 120 16.95 17.80 0.96
C ILE A 120 16.37 16.78 1.97
N SER A 121 15.25 16.15 1.62
CA SER A 121 14.78 14.99 2.39
C SER A 121 15.88 13.94 2.43
N HIS A 122 16.39 13.60 3.60
CA HIS A 122 17.47 12.64 3.78
C HIS A 122 17.20 11.32 3.04
N LYS A 123 15.99 10.77 3.17
CA LYS A 123 15.61 9.53 2.46
C LYS A 123 15.70 9.67 0.94
N LYS A 124 15.28 10.80 0.36
CA LYS A 124 15.39 11.03 -1.09
C LYS A 124 16.84 11.15 -1.54
N LEU A 125 17.70 11.77 -0.73
CA LEU A 125 19.13 11.83 -1.01
C LEU A 125 19.74 10.43 -0.97
N ALA A 126 19.48 9.65 0.07
CA ALA A 126 19.95 8.28 0.20
C ALA A 126 19.51 7.41 -1.00
N LEU A 127 18.22 7.45 -1.35
CA LEU A 127 17.72 6.73 -2.53
C LEU A 127 18.37 7.23 -3.83
N THR A 128 18.59 8.55 -3.98
CA THR A 128 19.28 9.11 -5.16
C THR A 128 20.70 8.56 -5.27
N LEU A 129 21.45 8.47 -4.17
CA LEU A 129 22.79 7.91 -4.14
C LEU A 129 22.76 6.42 -4.51
N GLY A 130 21.85 5.65 -3.91
CA GLY A 130 21.69 4.23 -4.22
C GLY A 130 21.32 3.97 -5.68
N ILE A 131 20.40 4.76 -6.26
CA ILE A 131 20.03 4.68 -7.68
C ILE A 131 21.22 5.01 -8.59
N LYS A 132 22.00 6.03 -8.26
CA LYS A 132 23.19 6.39 -9.04
C LYS A 132 24.29 5.34 -8.94
N ALA A 133 24.48 4.73 -7.79
CA ALA A 133 25.46 3.67 -7.57
C ALA A 133 25.07 2.34 -8.22
N SER A 134 23.78 2.10 -8.49
CA SER A 134 23.30 0.84 -9.06
C SER A 134 23.89 0.57 -10.45
N LYS A 135 24.23 -0.71 -10.71
CA LYS A 135 24.82 -1.17 -11.98
C LYS A 135 23.76 -1.62 -12.99
N HIS A 136 22.57 -2.01 -12.50
CA HIS A 136 21.55 -2.64 -13.32
C HIS A 136 20.38 -1.70 -13.67
N ASP A 137 19.66 -2.01 -14.75
CA ASP A 137 18.56 -1.21 -15.26
C ASP A 137 17.27 -1.38 -14.45
N TRP A 138 17.08 -2.52 -13.81
CA TRP A 138 15.95 -2.75 -12.93
C TRP A 138 16.30 -2.49 -11.48
N LEU A 139 15.52 -1.64 -10.85
CA LEU A 139 15.65 -1.28 -9.44
C LEU A 139 14.48 -1.86 -8.66
N VAL A 140 14.79 -2.53 -7.56
CA VAL A 140 13.80 -3.05 -6.60
C VAL A 140 13.99 -2.34 -5.28
N PHE A 141 12.91 -1.82 -4.71
CA PHE A 141 12.92 -1.05 -3.47
C PHE A 141 12.22 -1.82 -2.37
N THR A 142 12.82 -1.78 -1.19
CA THR A 142 12.23 -2.23 0.06
C THR A 142 12.72 -1.36 1.22
N GLU A 143 12.19 -1.57 2.42
CA GLU A 143 12.60 -0.85 3.64
C GLU A 143 13.26 -1.81 4.64
N THR A 144 14.09 -1.28 5.53
CA THR A 144 14.84 -2.03 6.55
C THR A 144 13.96 -2.70 7.60
N ASN A 145 12.69 -2.37 7.65
CA ASN A 145 11.67 -3.03 8.50
C ASN A 145 10.80 -4.02 7.72
N CYS A 146 11.19 -4.38 6.50
CA CYS A 146 10.41 -5.22 5.59
C CYS A 146 11.15 -6.51 5.24
N MET A 147 10.71 -7.64 5.79
CA MET A 147 11.24 -8.97 5.52
C MET A 147 10.60 -9.55 4.24
N PRO A 148 11.34 -10.03 3.24
CA PRO A 148 10.79 -10.83 2.16
C PRO A 148 10.03 -12.05 2.70
N ALA A 149 8.86 -12.35 2.14
CA ALA A 149 8.06 -13.50 2.59
C ALA A 149 8.69 -14.85 2.21
N SER A 150 9.55 -14.86 1.20
CA SER A 150 10.28 -16.04 0.74
C SER A 150 11.60 -15.67 0.05
N ASN A 151 12.43 -16.67 -0.23
CA ASN A 151 13.62 -16.51 -1.09
C ASN A 151 13.30 -16.38 -2.59
N GLN A 152 12.02 -16.45 -2.98
CA GLN A 152 11.55 -16.29 -4.35
C GLN A 152 11.06 -14.85 -4.65
N TRP A 153 11.15 -13.95 -3.68
CA TRP A 153 10.63 -12.59 -3.81
C TRP A 153 11.13 -11.88 -5.06
N LEU A 154 12.44 -11.84 -5.29
CA LEU A 154 13.02 -11.18 -6.46
C LEU A 154 12.61 -11.84 -7.78
N LYS A 155 12.57 -13.17 -7.85
CA LYS A 155 12.11 -13.90 -9.04
C LYS A 155 10.68 -13.56 -9.42
N LEU A 156 9.79 -13.55 -8.43
CA LEU A 156 8.38 -13.27 -8.64
C LEU A 156 8.13 -11.80 -9.00
N MET A 157 8.88 -10.87 -8.42
CA MET A 157 8.83 -9.47 -8.86
C MET A 157 9.32 -9.35 -10.31
N ALA A 158 10.46 -9.97 -10.63
CA ALA A 158 11.12 -9.84 -11.93
C ALA A 158 10.40 -10.58 -13.06
N ARG A 159 9.59 -11.62 -12.79
CA ARG A 159 8.78 -12.27 -13.86
C ARG A 159 7.86 -11.29 -14.60
N ASN A 160 7.60 -10.12 -14.00
CA ASN A 160 6.78 -9.04 -14.54
C ASN A 160 7.58 -8.06 -15.43
N PHE A 161 8.91 -8.18 -15.56
CA PHE A 161 9.77 -7.25 -16.29
C PHE A 161 9.71 -7.45 -17.81
N THR A 162 8.50 -7.49 -18.36
CA THR A 162 8.31 -7.59 -19.81
C THR A 162 8.88 -6.38 -20.55
N PRO A 163 9.13 -6.43 -21.87
CA PRO A 163 9.69 -5.30 -22.63
C PRO A 163 8.91 -3.99 -22.46
N GLN A 164 7.59 -4.05 -22.33
CA GLN A 164 6.73 -2.88 -22.15
C GLN A 164 6.64 -2.40 -20.70
N THR A 165 6.98 -3.26 -19.74
CA THR A 165 6.89 -2.94 -18.33
C THR A 165 8.04 -2.02 -17.92
N GLN A 166 7.70 -0.98 -17.19
CA GLN A 166 8.66 -0.07 -16.58
C GLN A 166 8.48 0.02 -15.07
N ILE A 167 7.31 -0.35 -14.54
CA ILE A 167 6.94 -0.28 -13.12
C ILE A 167 6.25 -1.57 -12.72
N VAL A 168 6.65 -2.14 -11.57
CA VAL A 168 5.98 -3.28 -10.94
C VAL A 168 5.60 -2.91 -9.50
N LEU A 169 4.32 -3.04 -9.20
CA LEU A 169 3.76 -2.76 -7.88
C LEU A 169 3.54 -4.06 -7.12
N GLY A 170 4.14 -4.18 -5.94
CA GLY A 170 3.97 -5.31 -5.04
C GLY A 170 3.16 -4.97 -3.78
N TYR A 171 2.87 -5.97 -2.98
CA TYR A 171 2.20 -5.85 -1.69
C TYR A 171 3.18 -5.95 -0.53
N SER A 172 2.98 -5.10 0.46
CA SER A 172 3.65 -5.19 1.76
C SER A 172 2.60 -5.25 2.86
N GLY A 173 2.65 -6.27 3.69
CA GLY A 173 1.69 -6.49 4.77
C GLY A 173 2.35 -6.70 6.12
N TYR A 174 1.65 -6.36 7.21
CA TYR A 174 2.16 -6.61 8.56
C TYR A 174 2.17 -8.10 8.90
N ASP A 175 3.20 -8.52 9.61
CA ASP A 175 3.28 -9.84 10.20
C ASP A 175 2.10 -10.13 11.13
N ARG A 176 1.78 -11.43 11.25
CA ARG A 176 0.67 -11.89 12.08
C ARG A 176 1.03 -11.82 13.57
N THR A 177 0.71 -10.69 14.20
CA THR A 177 0.91 -10.46 15.63
C THR A 177 -0.43 -10.37 16.34
N LYS A 178 -0.52 -10.82 17.60
CA LYS A 178 -1.71 -10.69 18.45
C LYS A 178 -1.93 -9.22 18.84
N GLY A 179 -3.18 -8.85 19.07
CA GLY A 179 -3.57 -7.53 19.54
C GLY A 179 -4.45 -6.74 18.56
N TRP A 180 -5.27 -5.87 19.13
CA TRP A 180 -6.24 -5.08 18.36
C TRP A 180 -5.57 -4.06 17.44
N LEU A 181 -4.53 -3.36 17.94
CA LEU A 181 -3.78 -2.40 17.13
C LEU A 181 -3.14 -3.07 15.91
N HIS A 182 -2.47 -4.22 16.12
CA HIS A 182 -1.84 -4.96 15.03
C HIS A 182 -2.86 -5.49 14.00
N LYS A 183 -4.03 -5.93 14.46
CA LYS A 183 -5.09 -6.37 13.56
C LYS A 183 -5.64 -5.21 12.74
N ARG A 184 -5.76 -4.04 13.35
CA ARG A 184 -6.25 -2.82 12.70
C ARG A 184 -5.25 -2.26 11.69
N THR A 185 -3.97 -2.16 12.05
CA THR A 185 -2.92 -1.69 11.14
C THR A 185 -2.78 -2.61 9.94
N ALA A 186 -2.82 -3.93 10.15
CA ALA A 186 -2.81 -4.91 9.08
C ALA A 186 -4.04 -4.79 8.16
N PHE A 187 -5.23 -4.58 8.72
CA PHE A 187 -6.44 -4.34 7.93
C PHE A 187 -6.34 -3.07 7.09
N ASP A 188 -5.89 -1.97 7.69
CA ASP A 188 -5.76 -0.70 6.99
C ASP A 188 -4.77 -0.78 5.83
N THR A 189 -3.64 -1.46 6.02
CA THR A 189 -2.66 -1.69 4.96
C THR A 189 -3.20 -2.60 3.87
N LEU A 190 -3.88 -3.69 4.21
CA LEU A 190 -4.54 -4.57 3.24
C LEU A 190 -5.58 -3.80 2.43
N PHE A 191 -6.42 -3.00 3.09
CA PHE A 191 -7.46 -2.23 2.41
C PHE A 191 -6.88 -1.11 1.51
N GLN A 192 -5.79 -0.48 1.92
CA GLN A 192 -5.05 0.44 1.07
C GLN A 192 -4.49 -0.26 -0.17
N SER A 193 -3.98 -1.48 0.00
CA SER A 193 -3.44 -2.27 -1.10
C SER A 193 -4.52 -2.69 -2.10
N LEU A 194 -5.70 -3.08 -1.63
CA LEU A 194 -6.87 -3.31 -2.49
C LEU A 194 -7.17 -2.09 -3.37
N ARG A 195 -6.97 -0.88 -2.87
CA ARG A 195 -7.18 0.35 -3.62
C ARG A 195 -6.12 0.55 -4.70
N TYR A 196 -4.83 0.61 -4.34
CA TYR A 196 -3.83 0.96 -5.35
C TYR A 196 -3.53 -0.18 -6.34
N LEU A 197 -3.46 -1.42 -5.87
CA LEU A 197 -3.30 -2.57 -6.77
C LEU A 197 -4.57 -2.82 -7.61
N GLY A 198 -5.74 -2.65 -7.01
CA GLY A 198 -7.01 -2.76 -7.73
C GLY A 198 -7.14 -1.74 -8.87
N PHE A 199 -6.75 -0.48 -8.63
CA PHE A 199 -6.70 0.53 -9.69
C PHE A 199 -5.66 0.21 -10.76
N ALA A 200 -4.48 -0.28 -10.37
CA ALA A 200 -3.46 -0.69 -11.34
C ALA A 200 -3.95 -1.84 -12.21
N LEU A 201 -4.58 -2.86 -11.63
CA LEU A 201 -5.23 -3.97 -12.35
C LEU A 201 -6.46 -3.52 -13.17
N ALA A 202 -7.04 -2.37 -12.85
CA ALA A 202 -8.08 -1.73 -13.65
C ALA A 202 -7.52 -0.88 -14.82
N GLY A 203 -6.20 -0.90 -15.05
CA GLY A 203 -5.53 -0.06 -16.04
C GLY A 203 -5.45 1.43 -15.65
N LYS A 204 -5.56 1.74 -14.36
CA LYS A 204 -5.51 3.12 -13.83
C LYS A 204 -4.57 3.20 -12.62
N PRO A 205 -3.29 2.80 -12.75
CA PRO A 205 -2.34 2.92 -11.66
C PRO A 205 -2.20 4.38 -11.22
N TYR A 206 -1.96 4.63 -9.92
CA TYR A 206 -1.86 6.00 -9.44
C TYR A 206 -0.85 6.19 -8.31
N ILE A 207 -0.43 5.16 -7.60
CA ILE A 207 0.65 5.19 -6.61
C ILE A 207 1.38 3.84 -6.55
N GLY A 208 2.61 3.87 -6.06
CA GLY A 208 3.38 2.72 -5.59
C GLY A 208 3.80 2.95 -4.15
N ILE A 209 4.18 1.89 -3.46
CA ILE A 209 4.69 1.93 -2.08
C ILE A 209 6.09 1.35 -2.07
N GLY A 210 7.07 2.14 -1.64
CA GLY A 210 8.50 1.83 -1.67
C GLY A 210 8.93 0.60 -0.87
N ARG A 211 8.02 0.00 -0.10
CA ARG A 211 8.25 -1.25 0.63
C ARG A 211 8.27 -2.50 -0.25
N ASN A 212 7.66 -2.44 -1.43
CA ASN A 212 7.68 -3.51 -2.43
C ASN A 212 7.36 -2.92 -3.81
N LEU A 213 8.35 -2.32 -4.43
CA LEU A 213 8.22 -1.56 -5.66
C LEU A 213 9.42 -1.85 -6.56
N ALA A 214 9.20 -2.01 -7.85
CA ALA A 214 10.29 -2.03 -8.81
C ALA A 214 10.01 -1.07 -9.97
N TYR A 215 11.06 -0.46 -10.49
CA TYR A 215 10.96 0.32 -11.72
C TYR A 215 12.29 0.39 -12.48
N ARG A 216 12.22 0.75 -13.75
CA ARG A 216 13.42 0.94 -14.58
C ARG A 216 14.17 2.20 -14.16
N LYS A 217 15.49 2.08 -14.04
CA LYS A 217 16.41 3.16 -13.65
C LYS A 217 16.29 4.39 -14.54
N GLU A 218 16.03 4.21 -15.83
CA GLU A 218 15.84 5.29 -16.79
C GLU A 218 14.73 6.27 -16.40
N LEU A 219 13.62 5.78 -15.79
CA LEU A 219 12.51 6.63 -15.34
C LEU A 219 12.97 7.67 -14.32
N PHE A 220 13.90 7.29 -13.46
CA PHE A 220 14.44 8.20 -12.46
C PHE A 220 15.19 9.38 -13.11
N PHE A 221 16.02 9.09 -14.11
CA PHE A 221 16.77 10.14 -14.79
C PHE A 221 15.92 10.99 -15.73
N GLN A 222 14.95 10.40 -16.42
CA GLN A 222 13.99 11.13 -17.26
C GLN A 222 13.19 12.17 -16.45
N GLN A 223 12.80 11.85 -15.20
CA GLN A 223 12.11 12.77 -14.29
C GLN A 223 13.03 13.72 -13.53
N LYS A 224 14.36 13.69 -13.79
CA LYS A 224 15.36 14.46 -13.01
C LYS A 224 15.31 14.11 -11.52
N GLY A 225 15.12 12.82 -11.24
CA GLY A 225 15.02 12.28 -9.90
C GLY A 225 13.79 12.78 -9.13
N PHE A 226 13.98 13.10 -7.86
CA PHE A 226 12.92 13.63 -6.98
C PHE A 226 12.84 15.16 -6.97
N SER A 227 13.39 15.86 -7.98
CA SER A 227 13.56 17.33 -7.99
C SER A 227 12.28 18.11 -7.72
N LYS A 228 11.14 17.65 -8.25
CA LYS A 228 9.84 18.31 -8.07
C LYS A 228 9.34 18.37 -6.62
N TYR A 229 9.82 17.44 -5.78
CA TYR A 229 9.29 17.24 -4.42
C TYR A 229 10.40 17.18 -3.36
N LEU A 230 11.55 17.81 -3.60
CA LEU A 230 12.69 17.83 -2.67
C LEU A 230 12.35 18.41 -1.31
N ASN A 231 11.45 19.38 -1.28
CA ASN A 231 10.99 20.06 -0.06
C ASN A 231 9.92 19.27 0.72
N LEU A 232 9.41 18.19 0.18
CA LEU A 232 8.51 17.29 0.93
C LEU A 232 9.33 16.20 1.62
N GLN A 233 8.94 15.84 2.83
CA GLN A 233 9.58 14.74 3.58
C GLN A 233 9.39 13.38 2.90
N ARG A 234 8.23 13.15 2.25
CA ARG A 234 7.86 11.95 1.49
C ARG A 234 7.56 12.29 0.03
N GLY A 235 7.24 11.31 -0.77
CA GLY A 235 6.89 11.46 -2.20
C GLY A 235 7.91 10.79 -3.13
N GLU A 236 8.87 10.07 -2.56
CA GLU A 236 9.86 9.30 -3.30
C GLU A 236 9.28 8.07 -3.99
N ASP A 237 8.18 7.55 -3.47
CA ASP A 237 7.46 6.38 -3.98
C ASP A 237 6.11 6.78 -4.59
N ASP A 238 5.19 7.27 -3.78
CA ASP A 238 3.81 7.53 -4.17
C ASP A 238 3.68 8.64 -5.23
N LEU A 239 4.34 9.80 -5.05
CA LEU A 239 4.29 10.89 -6.02
C LEU A 239 5.10 10.57 -7.27
N PHE A 240 6.27 9.93 -7.11
CA PHE A 240 7.09 9.53 -8.25
C PHE A 240 6.32 8.57 -9.17
N ILE A 241 5.67 7.56 -8.60
CA ILE A 241 4.85 6.62 -9.37
C ILE A 241 3.57 7.29 -9.90
N ASN A 242 2.97 8.23 -9.15
CA ASN A 242 1.78 8.94 -9.61
C ASN A 242 1.99 9.70 -10.93
N GLU A 243 3.20 10.20 -11.15
CA GLU A 243 3.53 10.91 -12.39
C GLU A 243 3.87 10.00 -13.58
N LEU A 244 4.37 8.80 -13.32
CA LEU A 244 4.96 7.94 -14.34
C LEU A 244 4.11 6.74 -14.71
N ALA A 245 3.28 6.26 -13.80
CA ALA A 245 2.53 5.03 -13.99
C ALA A 245 1.39 5.19 -15.00
N THR A 246 1.37 4.29 -15.98
CA THR A 246 0.32 4.19 -17.01
C THR A 246 -0.22 2.76 -17.08
N SER A 247 -1.33 2.57 -17.75
CA SER A 247 -1.90 1.24 -17.99
C SER A 247 -0.99 0.32 -18.81
N SER A 248 -0.13 0.89 -19.66
CA SER A 248 0.75 0.13 -20.56
C SER A 248 2.09 -0.22 -19.94
N ASN A 249 2.60 0.62 -19.01
CA ASN A 249 3.95 0.44 -18.45
C ASN A 249 3.96 -0.14 -17.03
N THR A 250 2.79 -0.37 -16.40
CA THR A 250 2.70 -0.77 -15.00
C THR A 250 2.07 -2.15 -14.86
N ARG A 251 2.74 -3.05 -14.13
CA ARG A 251 2.22 -4.37 -13.76
C ARG A 251 2.12 -4.52 -12.25
N VAL A 252 1.41 -5.55 -11.83
CA VAL A 252 1.16 -5.84 -10.41
C VAL A 252 1.62 -7.26 -10.11
N GLU A 253 2.37 -7.42 -9.01
CA GLU A 253 2.69 -8.72 -8.46
C GLU A 253 1.86 -8.96 -7.19
N THR A 254 1.16 -10.09 -7.15
CA THR A 254 0.20 -10.41 -6.08
C THR A 254 0.45 -11.76 -5.40
N ASP A 255 1.48 -12.49 -5.82
CA ASP A 255 1.85 -13.76 -5.18
C ASP A 255 2.28 -13.51 -3.74
N PHE A 256 1.82 -14.38 -2.81
CA PHE A 256 2.19 -14.30 -1.40
C PHE A 256 3.71 -14.33 -1.20
N ASN A 257 4.42 -15.17 -1.94
CA ASN A 257 5.87 -15.32 -1.84
C ASN A 257 6.65 -14.11 -2.38
N ALA A 258 5.98 -13.25 -3.17
CA ALA A 258 6.53 -11.98 -3.66
C ALA A 258 6.23 -10.80 -2.72
N THR A 259 5.58 -11.03 -1.59
CA THR A 259 5.25 -9.97 -0.65
C THR A 259 6.40 -9.68 0.31
N THR A 260 6.41 -8.48 0.88
CA THR A 260 7.27 -8.15 2.02
C THR A 260 6.46 -8.03 3.30
N ARG A 261 7.06 -8.41 4.43
CA ARG A 261 6.43 -8.44 5.75
C ARG A 261 6.97 -7.30 6.60
N ILE A 262 6.08 -6.34 6.90
CA ILE A 262 6.38 -5.17 7.70
C ILE A 262 6.41 -5.58 9.17
N GLN A 263 7.40 -5.13 9.92
CA GLN A 263 7.44 -5.31 11.37
C GLN A 263 6.25 -4.64 12.05
N PRO A 264 5.68 -5.25 13.10
CA PRO A 264 4.51 -4.73 13.78
C PRO A 264 4.76 -3.36 14.42
N VAL A 265 3.78 -2.47 14.33
CA VAL A 265 3.81 -1.17 15.02
C VAL A 265 3.22 -1.33 16.42
N TYR A 266 3.98 -1.02 17.45
CA TYR A 266 3.56 -1.21 18.85
C TYR A 266 2.83 -0.02 19.45
N ARG A 267 3.02 1.19 18.91
CA ARG A 267 2.39 2.42 19.40
C ARG A 267 1.48 3.04 18.35
N TYR A 268 0.24 3.35 18.74
CA TYR A 268 -0.72 4.04 17.87
C TYR A 268 -0.19 5.38 17.34
N LYS A 269 0.63 6.09 18.14
CA LYS A 269 1.24 7.36 17.75
C LYS A 269 2.10 7.21 16.49
N ASP A 270 2.95 6.18 16.43
CA ASP A 270 3.86 5.97 15.32
C ASP A 270 3.10 5.66 14.03
N TRP A 271 2.10 4.78 14.10
CA TRP A 271 1.21 4.51 12.99
C TRP A 271 0.43 5.75 12.51
N LYS A 272 -0.08 6.56 13.47
CA LYS A 272 -0.76 7.82 13.14
C LYS A 272 0.18 8.79 12.39
N GLU A 273 1.40 8.97 12.88
CA GLU A 273 2.39 9.85 12.24
C GLU A 273 2.71 9.39 10.80
N GLU A 274 2.91 8.10 10.62
CA GLU A 274 3.10 7.52 9.29
C GLU A 274 1.91 7.86 8.35
N LYS A 275 0.67 7.61 8.80
CA LYS A 275 -0.53 7.90 7.98
C LYS A 275 -0.71 9.39 7.69
N VAL A 276 -0.47 10.26 8.66
CA VAL A 276 -0.55 11.71 8.47
C VAL A 276 0.52 12.18 7.47
N SER A 277 1.72 11.59 7.49
CA SER A 277 2.79 11.93 6.54
C SER A 277 2.43 11.54 5.10
N TYR A 278 1.81 10.37 4.86
CA TYR A 278 1.29 10.01 3.53
C TYR A 278 0.13 10.92 3.07
N MET A 279 -0.69 11.41 3.99
CA MET A 279 -1.73 12.37 3.62
C MET A 279 -1.17 13.74 3.17
N ALA A 280 0.08 14.04 3.51
CA ALA A 280 0.73 15.26 3.03
C ALA A 280 1.03 15.22 1.53
N THR A 281 1.34 14.05 0.98
CA THR A 281 1.59 13.85 -0.45
C THR A 281 0.30 13.67 -1.25
N ALA A 282 -0.74 13.08 -0.67
CA ALA A 282 -2.00 12.77 -1.36
C ALA A 282 -2.69 13.97 -2.04
N ARG A 283 -2.44 15.20 -1.57
CA ARG A 283 -2.98 16.43 -2.22
C ARG A 283 -2.37 16.69 -3.59
N PHE A 284 -1.18 16.18 -3.85
CA PHE A 284 -0.44 16.39 -5.09
C PHE A 284 -0.72 15.27 -6.12
N TYR A 285 -1.50 14.24 -5.77
CA TYR A 285 -1.82 13.19 -6.73
C TYR A 285 -2.63 13.75 -7.89
N HIS A 286 -2.17 13.46 -9.09
CA HIS A 286 -2.90 13.66 -10.33
C HIS A 286 -3.85 12.49 -10.58
N GLY A 287 -4.89 12.75 -11.38
CA GLY A 287 -5.82 11.72 -11.79
C GLY A 287 -7.14 11.69 -10.99
N ILE A 288 -8.11 10.97 -11.55
CA ILE A 288 -9.46 10.85 -11.01
C ILE A 288 -9.55 9.93 -9.78
N GLN A 289 -8.54 9.08 -9.56
CA GLN A 289 -8.56 8.03 -8.54
C GLN A 289 -8.78 8.58 -7.13
N ARG A 290 -8.18 9.73 -6.80
CA ARG A 290 -8.38 10.38 -5.49
C ARG A 290 -9.84 10.79 -5.25
N TYR A 291 -10.53 11.23 -6.30
CA TYR A 291 -11.94 11.61 -6.21
C TYR A 291 -12.82 10.37 -6.10
N LEU A 292 -12.54 9.33 -6.90
CA LEU A 292 -13.24 8.04 -6.81
C LEU A 292 -13.10 7.41 -5.43
N LEU A 293 -11.90 7.44 -4.83
CA LEU A 293 -11.67 6.96 -3.46
C LEU A 293 -12.33 7.83 -2.39
N GLY A 294 -12.38 9.14 -2.61
CA GLY A 294 -13.12 10.08 -1.76
C GLY A 294 -14.63 9.79 -1.81
N PHE A 295 -15.16 9.61 -3.00
CA PHE A 295 -16.56 9.25 -3.24
C PHE A 295 -16.91 7.88 -2.66
N GLU A 296 -16.04 6.87 -2.82
CA GLU A 296 -16.21 5.56 -2.16
C GLU A 296 -16.35 5.71 -0.65
N THR A 297 -15.43 6.43 -0.03
CA THR A 297 -15.41 6.61 1.42
C THR A 297 -16.65 7.39 1.92
N PHE A 298 -17.06 8.40 1.17
CA PHE A 298 -18.24 9.22 1.49
C PHE A 298 -19.54 8.42 1.30
N SER A 299 -19.70 7.74 0.15
CA SER A 299 -20.89 6.92 -0.12
C SER A 299 -21.03 5.76 0.87
N ARG A 300 -19.93 5.20 1.34
CA ARG A 300 -19.91 4.19 2.39
C ARG A 300 -20.43 4.72 3.73
N LEU A 301 -19.99 5.91 4.13
CA LEU A 301 -20.48 6.55 5.35
C LEU A 301 -21.98 6.84 5.25
N LEU A 302 -22.43 7.41 4.14
CA LEU A 302 -23.84 7.68 3.89
C LEU A 302 -24.68 6.39 3.87
N PHE A 303 -24.15 5.31 3.32
CA PHE A 303 -24.81 3.99 3.33
C PHE A 303 -25.09 3.51 4.77
N TYR A 304 -24.10 3.61 5.65
CA TYR A 304 -24.30 3.26 7.05
C TYR A 304 -25.36 4.14 7.71
N ILE A 305 -25.31 5.45 7.47
CA ILE A 305 -26.30 6.39 8.01
C ILE A 305 -27.72 6.04 7.51
N ALA A 306 -27.87 5.80 6.20
CA ALA A 306 -29.16 5.47 5.59
C ALA A 306 -29.72 4.13 6.10
N CYS A 307 -28.88 3.10 6.26
CA CYS A 307 -29.32 1.82 6.84
C CYS A 307 -29.73 1.96 8.31
N ILE A 308 -28.95 2.66 9.12
CA ILE A 308 -29.28 2.90 10.53
C ILE A 308 -30.58 3.71 10.63
N ALA A 309 -30.73 4.78 9.84
CA ALA A 309 -31.94 5.58 9.83
C ALA A 309 -33.17 4.74 9.38
N GLY A 310 -33.03 3.92 8.34
CA GLY A 310 -34.11 3.02 7.90
C GLY A 310 -34.52 2.00 8.96
N ILE A 311 -33.54 1.40 9.65
CA ILE A 311 -33.80 0.44 10.73
C ILE A 311 -34.52 1.14 11.91
N VAL A 312 -33.99 2.28 12.38
CA VAL A 312 -34.56 3.03 13.50
C VAL A 312 -35.96 3.53 13.17
N PHE A 313 -36.14 4.14 12.00
CA PHE A 313 -37.44 4.64 11.56
C PHE A 313 -38.48 3.52 11.42
N GLY A 314 -38.08 2.38 10.84
CA GLY A 314 -38.97 1.22 10.70
C GLY A 314 -39.38 0.64 12.03
N ILE A 315 -38.50 0.58 13.04
CA ILE A 315 -38.79 0.10 14.39
C ILE A 315 -39.73 1.07 15.09
N LEU A 316 -39.45 2.39 15.06
CA LEU A 316 -40.23 3.41 15.76
C LEU A 316 -41.68 3.53 15.20
N ASN A 317 -41.87 3.28 13.92
CA ASN A 317 -43.19 3.32 13.29
C ASN A 317 -43.85 1.93 13.16
N PHE A 318 -43.30 0.90 13.81
CA PHE A 318 -43.76 -0.50 13.71
C PHE A 318 -43.82 -1.06 12.28
N HIS A 319 -43.06 -0.46 11.34
CA HIS A 319 -42.92 -0.92 9.96
C HIS A 319 -41.71 -1.86 9.83
N TRP A 320 -41.87 -3.06 10.35
CA TRP A 320 -40.81 -4.09 10.39
C TRP A 320 -40.23 -4.45 9.02
N LEU A 321 -41.02 -4.28 7.96
CA LEU A 321 -40.56 -4.54 6.59
C LEU A 321 -39.47 -3.55 6.16
N VAL A 322 -39.61 -2.26 6.50
CA VAL A 322 -38.60 -1.22 6.22
C VAL A 322 -37.30 -1.52 6.96
N ALA A 323 -37.40 -1.83 8.26
CA ALA A 323 -36.24 -2.20 9.07
C ALA A 323 -35.57 -3.48 8.51
N GLY A 324 -36.35 -4.48 8.12
CA GLY A 324 -35.86 -5.72 7.53
C GLY A 324 -35.14 -5.52 6.20
N ILE A 325 -35.66 -4.68 5.29
CA ILE A 325 -35.00 -4.36 4.01
C ILE A 325 -33.68 -3.62 4.24
N ALA A 326 -33.67 -2.61 5.12
CA ALA A 326 -32.45 -1.86 5.42
C ALA A 326 -31.36 -2.76 6.06
N PHE A 327 -31.75 -3.64 6.97
CA PHE A 327 -30.86 -4.64 7.58
C PHE A 327 -30.34 -5.64 6.53
N LEU A 328 -31.19 -6.13 5.63
CA LEU A 328 -30.80 -7.05 4.57
C LEU A 328 -29.79 -6.42 3.61
N MET A 329 -29.98 -5.15 3.20
CA MET A 329 -29.00 -4.44 2.38
C MET A 329 -27.66 -4.32 3.09
N TRP A 330 -27.64 -3.99 4.38
CA TRP A 330 -26.43 -3.97 5.18
C TRP A 330 -25.78 -5.35 5.26
N LEU A 331 -26.53 -6.41 5.51
CA LEU A 331 -26.04 -7.78 5.64
C LEU A 331 -25.45 -8.29 4.30
N LEU A 332 -26.12 -8.04 3.18
CA LEU A 332 -25.63 -8.43 1.85
C LEU A 332 -24.31 -7.71 1.53
N ARG A 333 -24.23 -6.38 1.75
CA ARG A 333 -22.98 -5.64 1.56
C ARG A 333 -21.87 -6.19 2.46
N PHE A 334 -22.18 -6.43 3.74
CA PHE A 334 -21.21 -7.01 4.69
C PHE A 334 -20.71 -8.37 4.21
N THR A 335 -21.59 -9.23 3.71
CA THR A 335 -21.23 -10.56 3.20
C THR A 335 -20.26 -10.45 2.01
N VAL A 336 -20.57 -9.60 1.02
CA VAL A 336 -19.70 -9.36 -0.13
C VAL A 336 -18.33 -8.84 0.34
N GLN A 337 -18.33 -7.87 1.24
CA GLN A 337 -17.12 -7.31 1.83
C GLN A 337 -16.29 -8.38 2.56
N ALA A 338 -16.94 -9.18 3.40
CA ALA A 338 -16.28 -10.22 4.19
C ALA A 338 -15.64 -11.28 3.28
N VAL A 339 -16.32 -11.67 2.21
CA VAL A 339 -15.78 -12.63 1.23
C VAL A 339 -14.55 -12.05 0.53
N ILE A 340 -14.64 -10.85 -0.02
CA ILE A 340 -13.55 -10.24 -0.79
C ILE A 340 -12.34 -9.95 0.11
N ILE A 341 -12.53 -9.32 1.26
CA ILE A 341 -11.44 -8.96 2.18
C ILE A 341 -10.73 -10.20 2.73
N ASN A 342 -11.48 -11.22 3.19
CA ASN A 342 -10.86 -12.42 3.76
C ASN A 342 -10.19 -13.29 2.69
N ARG A 343 -10.72 -13.29 1.46
CA ARG A 343 -10.07 -13.95 0.32
C ARG A 343 -8.73 -13.29 0.00
N THR A 344 -8.70 -11.97 -0.18
CA THR A 344 -7.47 -11.23 -0.42
C THR A 344 -6.48 -11.36 0.74
N ALA A 345 -6.95 -11.33 1.98
CA ALA A 345 -6.13 -11.58 3.16
C ALA A 345 -5.51 -12.99 3.16
N LYS A 346 -6.19 -13.99 2.59
CA LYS A 346 -5.64 -15.33 2.40
C LYS A 346 -4.60 -15.35 1.28
N GLU A 347 -4.88 -14.69 0.16
CA GLU A 347 -4.03 -14.70 -1.03
C GLU A 347 -2.73 -13.91 -0.85
N MET A 348 -2.77 -12.75 -0.19
CA MET A 348 -1.61 -11.86 -0.03
C MET A 348 -1.20 -11.64 1.43
N GLY A 349 -2.13 -11.69 2.37
CA GLY A 349 -1.96 -11.21 3.75
C GLY A 349 -1.61 -12.27 4.78
N GLY A 350 -1.21 -13.50 4.39
CA GLY A 350 -0.88 -14.57 5.34
C GLY A 350 -2.08 -15.17 6.07
N GLY A 351 -3.30 -14.99 5.55
CA GLY A 351 -4.50 -15.69 6.03
C GLY A 351 -5.13 -15.14 7.31
N ARG A 352 -4.86 -13.88 7.68
CA ARG A 352 -5.54 -13.24 8.82
C ARG A 352 -7.04 -13.09 8.52
N LYS A 353 -7.89 -13.48 9.48
CA LYS A 353 -9.36 -13.42 9.34
C LYS A 353 -9.93 -12.16 9.99
N TYR A 354 -10.86 -11.51 9.30
CA TYR A 354 -11.45 -10.23 9.72
C TYR A 354 -12.96 -10.29 10.01
N TYR A 355 -13.64 -11.44 9.92
CA TYR A 355 -15.10 -11.55 9.99
C TYR A 355 -15.76 -10.69 11.09
N PHE A 356 -15.37 -10.88 12.35
CA PHE A 356 -15.96 -10.14 13.49
C PHE A 356 -15.44 -8.70 13.65
N SER A 357 -14.24 -8.42 13.19
CA SER A 357 -13.63 -7.08 13.30
C SER A 357 -13.99 -6.16 12.14
N LEU A 358 -14.44 -6.75 11.01
CA LEU A 358 -14.68 -6.03 9.77
C LEU A 358 -15.72 -4.92 9.91
N PRO A 359 -16.92 -5.12 10.50
CA PRO A 359 -17.91 -4.05 10.66
C PRO A 359 -17.36 -2.86 11.44
N VAL A 360 -16.57 -3.14 12.49
CA VAL A 360 -15.96 -2.10 13.32
C VAL A 360 -14.89 -1.33 12.55
N PHE A 361 -14.00 -2.04 11.83
CA PHE A 361 -12.94 -1.41 11.06
C PHE A 361 -13.48 -0.60 9.87
N ASP A 362 -14.51 -1.12 9.20
CA ASP A 362 -15.15 -0.46 8.07
C ASP A 362 -15.86 0.83 8.47
N LEU A 363 -16.52 0.84 9.62
CA LEU A 363 -17.19 2.03 10.17
C LEU A 363 -16.18 3.07 10.70
N ILE A 364 -15.11 2.62 11.36
CA ILE A 364 -14.11 3.52 11.94
C ILE A 364 -13.24 4.17 10.85
N GLN A 365 -12.96 3.51 9.74
CA GLN A 365 -12.01 3.98 8.73
C GLN A 365 -12.36 5.36 8.12
N PRO A 366 -13.60 5.68 7.71
CA PRO A 366 -13.96 7.01 7.23
C PRO A 366 -13.75 8.10 8.29
N VAL A 367 -14.17 7.84 9.52
CA VAL A 367 -14.02 8.77 10.66
C VAL A 367 -12.53 9.03 10.94
N GLN A 368 -11.74 7.97 10.92
CA GLN A 368 -10.31 8.07 11.15
C GLN A 368 -9.59 8.81 10.02
N SER A 369 -9.97 8.56 8.77
CA SER A 369 -9.43 9.29 7.61
C SER A 369 -9.72 10.79 7.75
N LEU A 370 -10.92 11.15 8.19
CA LEU A 370 -11.27 12.55 8.48
C LEU A 370 -10.42 13.12 9.63
N LYS A 371 -10.29 12.39 10.73
CA LYS A 371 -9.43 12.79 11.86
C LYS A 371 -7.98 13.03 11.42
N PHE A 372 -7.42 12.18 10.60
CA PHE A 372 -6.05 12.35 10.11
C PHE A 372 -5.91 13.53 9.16
N LYS A 373 -6.93 13.78 8.30
CA LYS A 373 -6.98 14.98 7.46
C LYS A 373 -7.03 16.25 8.30
N LEU A 374 -7.84 16.29 9.36
CA LEU A 374 -7.90 17.39 10.29
C LEU A 374 -6.58 17.58 11.05
N CYS A 375 -6.02 16.50 11.59
CA CYS A 375 -4.71 16.56 12.24
C CYS A 375 -3.63 17.15 11.33
N ARG A 376 -3.65 16.81 10.03
CA ARG A 376 -2.75 17.37 9.05
C ARG A 376 -3.04 18.85 8.78
N PHE A 377 -4.31 19.23 8.68
CA PHE A 377 -4.71 20.61 8.39
C PHE A 377 -4.21 21.59 9.47
N PHE A 378 -4.26 21.18 10.73
CA PHE A 378 -3.77 21.98 11.87
C PHE A 378 -2.25 21.92 12.07
N ARG A 379 -1.52 21.07 11.34
CA ARG A 379 -0.06 21.08 11.35
C ARG A 379 0.49 22.08 10.34
N GLY A 380 1.47 22.86 10.77
CA GLY A 380 2.15 23.84 9.93
C GLY A 380 2.86 23.17 8.73
N LYS A 381 3.01 23.91 7.64
CA LYS A 381 3.76 23.42 6.45
C LYS A 381 5.18 22.97 6.81
N GLY A 382 5.80 23.58 7.83
CA GLY A 382 7.14 23.27 8.31
C GLY A 382 7.31 21.87 8.90
N ASP A 383 6.24 21.28 9.47
CA ASP A 383 6.32 19.94 10.09
C ASP A 383 6.52 18.80 9.08
N PHE A 384 6.20 19.03 7.81
CA PHE A 384 6.37 18.08 6.69
C PHE A 384 7.53 18.43 5.76
N MET A 385 8.15 19.59 5.98
CA MET A 385 9.29 20.09 5.20
C MET A 385 10.62 20.01 5.94
N ARG A 386 10.58 19.75 7.26
CA ARG A 386 11.77 19.73 8.12
C ARG A 386 11.69 18.54 9.08
N ARG A 387 12.44 17.53 8.82
CA ARG A 387 13.09 16.63 9.82
C ARG A 387 14.12 15.80 9.13
#